data_495344942ff12da3358867ad2f982c74
#
_entry.id   495344942ff12da3358867ad2f982c74
#
_cell.length_a   1.000
_cell.length_b   1.000
_cell.length_c   1.000
_cell.angle_alpha   90.00
_cell.angle_beta   90.00
_cell.angle_gamma   90.00
#
_symmetry.space_group_name_H-M   'P 1'
#
loop_
_entity.id
_entity.type
_entity.pdbx_description
1 polymer ?
#
loop_
_entity_poly.entity_id
_entity_poly.type
_entity_poly.pdbx_seq_one_letter_code
_entity_poly.pdbx_strand_id
1 'polypeptide(L)'
;MDKDKDANQSARRRQSAVALAYGAGAPAPTVVAKGMGLVAEQIIGRAQEAGVFVHESKELVALLMEVDLDRQIPPALYRAIAELLAWLYYIESAQVSGQTAPPPPDTTRLLPPQESTPVDTDASNH
;
A
#
# COMPACT_ATOMS: atom_id res chain seq x y z
N MET A 1 31.48 1.43 9.81
CA MET A 1 31.09 0.30 9.39
C MET A 1 29.72 -0.07 9.72
N ASP A 2 29.33 0.00 10.95
CA ASP A 2 28.01 -0.44 11.34
C ASP A 2 26.89 0.51 10.96
N LYS A 3 27.24 1.69 10.53
CA LYS A 3 26.21 2.66 10.16
C LYS A 3 25.30 2.16 9.06
N ASP A 4 25.86 1.49 8.06
CA ASP A 4 25.06 1.02 6.96
C ASP A 4 24.11 -0.09 7.40
N LYS A 5 24.57 -0.96 8.28
CA LYS A 5 23.73 -1.99 8.81
C LYS A 5 22.59 -1.42 9.65
N ASP A 6 22.92 -0.44 10.47
CA ASP A 6 21.91 0.17 11.32
C ASP A 6 20.87 0.88 10.48
N ALA A 7 21.29 1.55 9.42
CA ALA A 7 20.35 2.25 8.55
C ALA A 7 19.42 1.27 7.87
N ASN A 8 19.95 0.12 7.41
CA ASN A 8 19.12 -0.89 6.78
C ASN A 8 18.12 -1.47 7.75
N GLN A 9 18.54 -1.76 8.96
CA GLN A 9 17.64 -2.31 9.94
C GLN A 9 16.57 -1.32 10.35
N SER A 10 16.93 -0.05 10.44
CA SER A 10 15.94 0.98 10.75
C SER A 10 14.92 1.10 9.64
N ALA A 11 15.36 1.05 8.40
CA ALA A 11 14.44 1.11 7.27
C ALA A 11 13.50 -0.08 7.26
N ARG A 12 14.01 -1.28 7.55
CA ARG A 12 13.18 -2.47 7.60
C ARG A 12 12.15 -2.38 8.70
N ARG A 13 12.54 -1.90 9.87
CA ARG A 13 11.61 -1.78 10.98
C ARG A 13 10.45 -0.86 10.68
N ARG A 14 10.71 0.15 9.85
CA ARG A 14 9.66 1.11 9.51
C ARG A 14 8.88 0.71 8.27
N GLN A 15 9.31 -0.35 7.60
CA GLN A 15 8.59 -0.83 6.44
C GLN A 15 7.27 -1.43 6.87
N SER A 16 6.23 -1.13 6.13
CA SER A 16 4.91 -1.69 6.38
C SER A 16 4.38 -2.30 5.10
N ALA A 17 3.55 -3.31 5.25
CA ALA A 17 2.92 -3.94 4.10
C ALA A 17 1.51 -4.37 4.46
N VAL A 18 0.62 -4.28 3.50
CA VAL A 18 -0.76 -4.72 3.65
C VAL A 18 -1.13 -5.49 2.39
N ALA A 19 -1.74 -6.64 2.57
CA ALA A 19 -2.23 -7.44 1.46
C ALA A 19 -3.74 -7.34 1.39
N LEU A 20 -4.22 -7.12 0.18
CA LEU A 20 -5.66 -7.00 -0.06
C LEU A 20 -6.12 -8.14 -0.95
N ALA A 21 -7.31 -8.64 -0.65
CA ALA A 21 -7.98 -9.62 -1.51
C ALA A 21 -9.23 -9.00 -2.07
N TYR A 22 -9.43 -9.16 -3.37
CA TYR A 22 -10.59 -8.60 -4.04
C TYR A 22 -11.19 -9.68 -4.91
N GLY A 23 -12.32 -10.22 -4.48
CA GLY A 23 -12.98 -11.27 -5.21
C GLY A 23 -14.11 -10.77 -6.08
N ALA A 24 -14.48 -11.58 -7.06
CA ALA A 24 -15.60 -11.27 -7.93
C ALA A 24 -16.86 -11.12 -7.08
N GLY A 25 -17.60 -10.04 -7.33
CA GLY A 25 -18.83 -9.79 -6.59
C GLY A 25 -18.65 -9.13 -5.24
N ALA A 26 -17.42 -8.95 -4.79
CA ALA A 26 -17.19 -8.27 -3.53
C ALA A 26 -17.34 -6.76 -3.74
N PRO A 27 -17.98 -6.06 -2.80
CA PRO A 27 -18.15 -4.61 -2.96
C PRO A 27 -16.84 -3.84 -2.76
N ALA A 28 -15.89 -4.40 -2.02
CA ALA A 28 -14.62 -3.73 -1.77
C ALA A 28 -13.58 -4.76 -1.38
N PRO A 29 -12.28 -4.44 -1.57
CA PRO A 29 -11.22 -5.33 -1.11
C PRO A 29 -11.20 -5.47 0.40
N THR A 30 -10.67 -6.59 0.85
CA THR A 30 -10.56 -6.93 2.27
C THR A 30 -9.09 -7.02 2.63
N VAL A 31 -8.72 -6.52 3.80
CA VAL A 31 -7.36 -6.63 4.32
C VAL A 31 -7.17 -8.05 4.84
N VAL A 32 -6.29 -8.82 4.19
CA VAL A 32 -6.07 -10.21 4.57
C VAL A 32 -4.74 -10.43 5.27
N ALA A 33 -3.83 -9.47 5.22
CA ALA A 33 -2.58 -9.54 5.96
C ALA A 33 -2.02 -8.14 6.10
N LYS A 34 -1.36 -7.89 7.21
CA LYS A 34 -0.66 -6.62 7.40
C LYS A 34 0.43 -6.82 8.44
N GLY A 35 1.46 -6.00 8.36
CA GLY A 35 2.54 -6.08 9.30
C GLY A 35 3.62 -5.08 9.03
N MET A 36 4.59 -5.02 9.93
CA MET A 36 5.71 -4.11 9.86
C MET A 36 7.01 -4.89 10.01
N GLY A 37 8.09 -4.29 9.54
CA GLY A 37 9.41 -4.87 9.70
C GLY A 37 9.55 -6.19 8.98
N LEU A 38 9.98 -7.22 9.69
CA LEU A 38 10.17 -8.53 9.09
C LEU A 38 8.88 -9.12 8.57
N VAL A 39 7.77 -8.86 9.24
CA VAL A 39 6.48 -9.35 8.75
C VAL A 39 6.16 -8.71 7.41
N ALA A 40 6.44 -7.41 7.27
CA ALA A 40 6.23 -6.74 6.00
C ALA A 40 7.08 -7.36 4.91
N GLU A 41 8.33 -7.67 5.21
CA GLU A 41 9.20 -8.32 4.23
C GLU A 41 8.65 -9.66 3.79
N GLN A 42 8.12 -10.44 4.73
CA GLN A 42 7.54 -11.72 4.41
C GLN A 42 6.30 -11.58 3.54
N ILE A 43 5.45 -10.61 3.83
CA ILE A 43 4.26 -10.37 3.03
C ILE A 43 4.66 -10.03 1.60
N ILE A 44 5.61 -9.12 1.44
CA ILE A 44 6.06 -8.69 0.12
C ILE A 44 6.71 -9.86 -0.62
N GLY A 45 7.55 -10.62 0.07
CA GLY A 45 8.22 -11.75 -0.55
C GLY A 45 7.26 -12.81 -1.05
N ARG A 46 6.25 -13.12 -0.25
CA ARG A 46 5.26 -14.11 -0.65
C ARG A 46 4.42 -13.61 -1.82
N ALA A 47 4.11 -12.30 -1.82
CA ALA A 47 3.38 -11.73 -2.93
C ALA A 47 4.16 -11.85 -4.22
N GLN A 48 5.45 -11.55 -4.17
CA GLN A 48 6.30 -11.64 -5.35
C GLN A 48 6.41 -13.08 -5.84
N GLU A 49 6.57 -14.03 -4.92
CA GLU A 49 6.64 -15.43 -5.29
C GLU A 49 5.36 -15.91 -5.96
N ALA A 50 4.23 -15.40 -5.50
CA ALA A 50 2.94 -15.81 -6.03
C ALA A 50 2.54 -15.02 -7.28
N GLY A 51 3.38 -14.10 -7.73
CA GLY A 51 3.05 -13.29 -8.89
C GLY A 51 2.05 -12.20 -8.61
N VAL A 52 1.85 -11.84 -7.36
CA VAL A 52 0.93 -10.78 -6.98
C VAL A 52 1.63 -9.44 -7.12
N PHE A 53 0.90 -8.47 -7.66
CA PHE A 53 1.46 -7.15 -7.86
C PHE A 53 1.73 -6.46 -6.53
N VAL A 54 2.89 -5.83 -6.42
CA VAL A 54 3.27 -5.08 -5.23
C VAL A 54 3.39 -3.61 -5.61
N HIS A 55 2.60 -2.78 -4.95
CA HIS A 55 2.58 -1.33 -5.19
C HIS A 55 3.17 -0.62 -3.98
N GLU A 56 4.05 0.33 -4.22
CA GLU A 56 4.70 1.05 -3.13
C GLU A 56 4.09 2.43 -2.97
N SER A 57 3.51 2.68 -1.82
CA SER A 57 2.97 3.98 -1.47
C SER A 57 2.89 4.06 0.04
N LYS A 58 3.74 4.87 0.62
CA LYS A 58 3.77 5.01 2.08
C LYS A 58 2.46 5.54 2.62
N GLU A 59 1.89 6.51 1.92
CA GLU A 59 0.67 7.14 2.38
C GLU A 59 -0.49 6.15 2.38
N LEU A 60 -0.64 5.42 1.29
CA LEU A 60 -1.73 4.46 1.18
C LEU A 60 -1.57 3.34 2.20
N VAL A 61 -0.37 2.81 2.32
CA VAL A 61 -0.13 1.72 3.25
C VAL A 61 -0.37 2.16 4.68
N ALA A 62 0.02 3.39 5.03
CA ALA A 62 -0.22 3.90 6.38
C ALA A 62 -1.71 3.91 6.71
N LEU A 63 -2.53 4.31 5.76
CA LEU A 63 -3.97 4.32 5.99
C LEU A 63 -4.56 2.92 6.05
N LEU A 64 -4.05 2.02 5.21
CA LEU A 64 -4.52 0.64 5.21
C LEU A 64 -4.12 -0.10 6.49
N MET A 65 -3.01 0.28 7.10
CA MET A 65 -2.59 -0.35 8.35
C MET A 65 -3.59 -0.14 9.47
N GLU A 66 -4.42 0.89 9.36
CA GLU A 66 -5.43 1.18 10.36
C GLU A 66 -6.68 0.33 10.19
N VAL A 67 -6.80 -0.38 9.08
CA VAL A 67 -7.96 -1.24 8.85
C VAL A 67 -7.72 -2.58 9.50
N ASP A 68 -8.69 -3.08 10.24
CA ASP A 68 -8.55 -4.37 10.91
C ASP A 68 -8.49 -5.50 9.92
N LEU A 69 -7.83 -6.58 10.33
CA LEU A 69 -7.77 -7.78 9.51
C LEU A 69 -9.17 -8.30 9.22
N ASP A 70 -9.35 -8.82 8.02
CA ASP A 70 -10.61 -9.39 7.55
C ASP A 70 -11.71 -8.36 7.37
N ARG A 71 -11.37 -7.08 7.42
CA ARG A 71 -12.32 -6.02 7.17
C ARG A 71 -12.09 -5.43 5.80
N GLN A 72 -13.16 -4.94 5.20
CA GLN A 72 -13.07 -4.24 3.94
C GLN A 72 -12.47 -2.87 4.13
N ILE A 73 -11.83 -2.35 3.07
CA ILE A 73 -11.30 -1.00 3.15
C ILE A 73 -12.45 -0.01 3.32
N PRO A 74 -12.20 1.10 4.03
CA PRO A 74 -13.26 2.09 4.23
C PRO A 74 -13.55 2.88 2.95
N PRO A 75 -14.74 3.46 2.84
CA PRO A 75 -15.10 4.22 1.63
C PRO A 75 -14.11 5.33 1.29
N ALA A 76 -13.45 5.91 2.29
CA ALA A 76 -12.48 6.97 2.04
C ALA A 76 -11.34 6.52 1.15
N LEU A 77 -11.08 5.22 1.06
CA LEU A 77 -9.99 4.68 0.25
C LEU A 77 -10.47 4.05 -1.05
N TYR A 78 -11.78 4.03 -1.31
CA TYR A 78 -12.31 3.35 -2.49
C TYR A 78 -11.69 3.89 -3.77
N ARG A 79 -11.62 5.20 -3.89
CA ARG A 79 -11.19 5.80 -5.14
C ARG A 79 -9.73 5.49 -5.43
N ALA A 80 -8.88 5.61 -4.43
CA ALA A 80 -7.46 5.32 -4.60
C ALA A 80 -7.23 3.86 -5.00
N ILE A 81 -7.89 2.94 -4.31
CA ILE A 81 -7.73 1.54 -4.60
C ILE A 81 -8.31 1.20 -5.98
N ALA A 82 -9.45 1.80 -6.33
CA ALA A 82 -10.06 1.56 -7.63
C ALA A 82 -9.14 1.99 -8.76
N GLU A 83 -8.45 3.11 -8.60
CA GLU A 83 -7.50 3.57 -9.61
C GLU A 83 -6.35 2.59 -9.78
N LEU A 84 -5.85 2.05 -8.68
CA LEU A 84 -4.78 1.07 -8.75
C LEU A 84 -5.26 -0.22 -9.42
N LEU A 85 -6.45 -0.68 -9.08
CA LEU A 85 -6.97 -1.90 -9.67
C LEU A 85 -7.23 -1.72 -11.16
N ALA A 86 -7.73 -0.56 -11.57
CA ALA A 86 -7.95 -0.27 -12.97
C ALA A 86 -6.63 -0.25 -13.74
N TRP A 87 -5.61 0.38 -13.15
CA TRP A 87 -4.30 0.40 -13.77
C TRP A 87 -3.72 -1.01 -13.89
N LEU A 88 -3.87 -1.80 -12.84
CA LEU A 88 -3.35 -3.16 -12.83
C LEU A 88 -4.03 -4.00 -13.93
N TYR A 89 -5.34 -3.86 -14.06
CA TYR A 89 -6.06 -4.53 -15.12
C TYR A 89 -5.53 -4.11 -16.49
N TYR A 90 -5.25 -2.82 -16.63
CA TYR A 90 -4.75 -2.28 -17.88
C TYR A 90 -3.38 -2.87 -18.24
N ILE A 91 -2.46 -2.94 -17.28
CA ILE A 91 -1.13 -3.46 -17.59
C ILE A 91 -1.17 -4.94 -17.92
N GLU A 92 -2.06 -5.70 -17.29
CA GLU A 92 -2.21 -7.10 -17.64
C GLU A 92 -2.70 -7.25 -19.07
N SER A 93 -3.66 -6.42 -19.46
CA SER A 93 -4.15 -6.43 -20.84
C SER A 93 -3.08 -5.98 -21.81
N ALA A 94 -2.28 -4.99 -21.44
CA ALA A 94 -1.22 -4.51 -22.30
C ALA A 94 -0.15 -5.57 -22.53
N GLN A 95 0.16 -6.34 -21.50
CA GLN A 95 1.15 -7.41 -21.64
C GLN A 95 0.67 -8.45 -22.64
N VAL A 96 -0.60 -8.80 -22.58
CA VAL A 96 -1.17 -9.75 -23.53
C VAL A 96 -1.10 -9.19 -24.95
N SER A 97 -1.33 -7.89 -25.10
CA SER A 97 -1.31 -7.27 -26.43
C SER A 97 0.08 -6.87 -26.90
N GLY A 98 1.08 -6.93 -26.04
CA GLY A 98 2.41 -6.48 -26.39
C GLY A 98 2.59 -4.98 -26.37
N GLN A 99 1.68 -4.27 -25.76
CA GLN A 99 1.75 -2.81 -25.68
C GLN A 99 2.50 -2.37 -24.42
N THR A 100 3.03 -1.16 -24.49
CA THR A 100 3.72 -0.58 -23.34
C THR A 100 2.68 -0.10 -22.33
N ALA A 101 2.86 -0.50 -21.07
CA ALA A 101 1.95 -0.08 -20.01
C ALA A 101 2.28 1.34 -19.54
N PRO A 102 1.28 2.12 -19.15
CA PRO A 102 1.54 3.43 -18.56
C PRO A 102 2.11 3.29 -17.15
N PRO A 103 2.71 4.33 -16.61
CA PRO A 103 3.18 4.27 -15.24
C PRO A 103 2.02 4.16 -14.27
N PRO A 104 2.27 3.69 -13.03
CA PRO A 104 1.20 3.59 -12.06
C PRO A 104 0.63 4.96 -11.70
N PRO A 105 -0.65 5.03 -11.35
CA PRO A 105 -1.25 6.29 -11.00
C PRO A 105 -0.72 6.82 -9.67
N ASP A 106 -0.67 8.13 -9.55
CA ASP A 106 -0.35 8.77 -8.27
C ASP A 106 -1.65 8.88 -7.49
N THR A 107 -1.86 7.97 -6.57
CA THR A 107 -3.10 7.93 -5.80
C THR A 107 -3.06 8.81 -4.57
N THR A 108 -1.94 9.44 -4.29
CA THR A 108 -1.79 10.25 -3.07
C THR A 108 -2.86 11.34 -2.99
N ARG A 109 -3.20 11.94 -4.12
CA ARG A 109 -4.21 12.99 -4.15
C ARG A 109 -5.60 12.49 -3.84
N LEU A 110 -5.82 11.19 -3.93
CA LEU A 110 -7.13 10.59 -3.69
C LEU A 110 -7.30 10.11 -2.27
N LEU A 111 -6.26 10.25 -1.45
CA LEU A 111 -6.29 9.78 -0.08
C LEU A 111 -6.75 10.88 0.86
N PRO A 112 -7.41 10.50 1.96
CA PRO A 112 -7.76 11.51 2.95
C PRO A 112 -6.52 12.06 3.63
N PRO A 113 -6.56 13.29 4.15
CA PRO A 113 -5.41 13.83 4.85
C PRO A 113 -5.08 13.01 6.09
N GLN A 114 -3.78 12.87 6.35
CA GLN A 114 -3.32 12.12 7.50
C GLN A 114 -3.11 13.08 8.66
N GLU A 115 -3.64 12.69 9.79
CA GLU A 115 -3.64 13.58 10.93
C GLU A 115 -2.35 13.60 11.69
N SER A 116 -1.51 12.67 11.44
CA SER A 116 -0.28 12.61 12.21
C SER A 116 0.57 13.82 12.05
N THR A 117 0.27 14.60 11.06
CA THR A 117 1.10 15.69 10.87
C THR A 117 0.92 16.75 11.78
N PRO A 118 0.36 16.92 12.40
CA PRO A 118 0.32 18.00 13.13
C PRO A 118 0.97 18.23 14.16
N VAL A 119 1.18 18.15 14.16
CA VAL A 119 1.67 18.39 15.00
C VAL A 119 2.13 19.44 15.11
N ASP A 120 2.25 19.64 14.66
CA ASP A 120 2.69 20.49 14.68
C ASP A 120 2.27 21.45 15.27
N THR A 121 1.79 21.29 15.33
CA THR A 121 1.39 22.06 15.74
C THR A 121 1.68 22.69 16.71
N ASP A 122 2.00 22.41 16.66
CA ASP A 122 2.21 22.89 17.31
C ASP A 122 2.29 23.77 17.69
N ALA A 123 2.15 23.61 17.48
CA ALA A 123 2.21 24.17 17.70
C ALA A 123 2.25 25.01 18.20
N SER A 124 2.33 24.85 18.08
CA SER A 124 2.43 25.50 18.38
C SER A 124 2.51 26.30 19.10
N ASN A 125 2.52 26.11 19.15
CA ASN A 125 2.64 26.65 19.69
C ASN A 125 2.59 27.53 20.34
N HIS A 126 2.50 27.66 20.35
CA HIS A 126 2.50 28.32 20.87
C HIS A 126 2.45 28.87 21.44
#